data_c7f7e3e4aae062f1d601d5430be1a39b
#
_entry.id   c7f7e3e4aae062f1d601d5430be1a39b
#
_cell.length_a   1.000
_cell.length_b   1.000
_cell.length_c   1.000
_cell.angle_alpha   90.00
_cell.angle_beta   90.00
_cell.angle_gamma   90.00
#
_symmetry.space_group_name_H-M   'P 1'
#
loop_
_entity.id
_entity.type
_entity.pdbx_description
1 polymer ?
#
loop_
_entity_poly.entity_id
_entity_poly.type
_entity_poly.pdbx_seq_one_letter_code
_entity_poly.pdbx_strand_id
1 'polypeptide(L)'
;MLGKLRTASELFTYHRSRSVQFAEHDYKNVYLATSERLERLLGRPATGLRILDLGCGQRAPATLLFQLAGNQVTGIDLEVVTAGPGLGGFLKIAAANGYERALKTTVRQMLFDPAYDRRLAELTGKRISRRGLDIRRLSATQLPFPDFTFDAVISNAVFEHLPNVRGAVDELTRVLKRGGICHIAIHLFPSLSGGHHMGWAFPEQSIPAGVPPWDHLRENRFPAHVYLNQLKESDYRREFEAE
;
A
#
# COMPACT_ATOMS: atom_id res chain seq x y z
N MET A 1 -24.61 -22.05 -21.85
CA MET A 1 -24.77 -20.67 -21.39
C MET A 1 -24.86 -20.56 -19.87
N LEU A 2 -25.65 -21.38 -19.19
CA LEU A 2 -25.81 -21.43 -17.73
C LEU A 2 -24.50 -21.68 -16.95
N GLY A 3 -23.61 -22.55 -17.42
CA GLY A 3 -22.31 -22.81 -16.77
C GLY A 3 -21.35 -21.61 -16.75
N LYS A 4 -21.33 -20.82 -17.82
CA LYS A 4 -20.49 -19.59 -17.89
C LYS A 4 -21.02 -18.48 -16.97
N LEU A 5 -22.36 -18.38 -16.82
CA LEU A 5 -22.99 -17.42 -15.91
C LEU A 5 -22.74 -17.79 -14.44
N ARG A 6 -22.76 -19.09 -14.11
CA ARG A 6 -22.45 -19.58 -12.76
C ARG A 6 -20.98 -19.28 -12.40
N THR A 7 -20.05 -19.57 -13.30
CA THR A 7 -18.62 -19.25 -13.11
C THR A 7 -18.39 -17.75 -12.93
N ALA A 8 -19.05 -16.89 -13.70
CA ALA A 8 -18.94 -15.44 -13.56
C ALA A 8 -19.48 -14.94 -12.21
N SER A 9 -20.61 -15.49 -11.74
CA SER A 9 -21.17 -15.17 -10.43
C SER A 9 -20.26 -15.62 -9.28
N GLU A 10 -19.68 -16.81 -9.39
CA GLU A 10 -18.72 -17.34 -8.41
C GLU A 10 -17.45 -16.48 -8.34
N LEU A 11 -16.90 -16.10 -9.48
CA LEU A 11 -15.75 -15.18 -9.56
C LEU A 11 -16.06 -13.80 -8.99
N PHE A 12 -17.24 -13.25 -9.30
CA PHE A 12 -17.66 -11.96 -8.75
C PHE A 12 -17.78 -12.02 -7.22
N THR A 13 -18.42 -13.06 -6.70
CA THR A 13 -18.57 -13.27 -5.25
C THR A 13 -17.22 -13.44 -4.56
N TYR A 14 -16.30 -14.20 -5.17
CA TYR A 14 -14.92 -14.37 -4.69
C TYR A 14 -14.18 -13.03 -4.62
N HIS A 15 -14.17 -12.25 -5.70
CA HIS A 15 -13.49 -10.96 -5.72
C HIS A 15 -14.13 -9.94 -4.77
N ARG A 16 -15.43 -10.00 -4.58
CA ARG A 16 -16.13 -9.14 -3.62
C ARG A 16 -15.80 -9.49 -2.17
N SER A 17 -15.79 -10.78 -1.82
CA SER A 17 -15.38 -11.23 -0.48
C SER A 17 -13.93 -10.88 -0.18
N ARG A 18 -13.05 -11.02 -1.18
CA ARG A 18 -11.65 -10.63 -1.06
C ARG A 18 -11.48 -9.11 -0.85
N SER A 19 -12.34 -8.28 -1.44
CA SER A 19 -12.33 -6.82 -1.19
C SER A 19 -12.69 -6.49 0.26
N VAL A 20 -13.59 -7.23 0.88
CA VAL A 20 -13.91 -7.09 2.31
C VAL A 20 -12.70 -7.50 3.18
N GLN A 21 -12.05 -8.61 2.85
CA GLN A 21 -10.83 -9.06 3.54
C GLN A 21 -9.70 -8.01 3.43
N PHE A 22 -9.53 -7.39 2.27
CA PHE A 22 -8.57 -6.29 2.10
C PHE A 22 -8.91 -5.10 2.98
N ALA A 23 -10.18 -4.72 3.10
CA ALA A 23 -10.57 -3.63 3.99
C ALA A 23 -10.25 -3.93 5.47
N GLU A 24 -10.48 -5.18 5.91
CA GLU A 24 -10.14 -5.62 7.26
C GLU A 24 -8.63 -5.65 7.50
N HIS A 25 -7.86 -6.17 6.52
CA HIS A 25 -6.41 -6.17 6.56
C HIS A 25 -5.84 -4.75 6.63
N ASP A 26 -6.28 -3.88 5.74
CA ASP A 26 -5.82 -2.50 5.69
C ASP A 26 -6.16 -1.74 6.98
N TYR A 27 -7.34 -1.97 7.54
CA TYR A 27 -7.70 -1.37 8.81
C TYR A 27 -6.87 -1.90 9.98
N LYS A 28 -6.71 -3.21 10.12
CA LYS A 28 -6.03 -3.85 11.25
C LYS A 28 -4.50 -3.77 11.14
N ASN A 29 -3.97 -4.23 10.02
CA ASN A 29 -2.52 -4.48 9.86
C ASN A 29 -1.78 -3.25 9.29
N VAL A 30 -2.45 -2.44 8.47
CA VAL A 30 -1.83 -1.22 7.94
C VAL A 30 -2.10 -0.04 8.88
N TYR A 31 -3.37 0.26 9.22
CA TYR A 31 -3.70 1.45 9.99
C TYR A 31 -3.51 1.26 11.51
N LEU A 32 -4.24 0.34 12.16
CA LEU A 32 -4.19 0.20 13.63
C LEU A 32 -2.79 -0.18 14.10
N ALA A 33 -2.15 -1.16 13.47
CA ALA A 33 -0.81 -1.59 13.85
C ALA A 33 0.24 -0.46 13.68
N THR A 34 0.11 0.36 12.63
CA THR A 34 0.99 1.53 12.43
C THR A 34 0.69 2.62 13.44
N SER A 35 -0.60 2.93 13.69
CA SER A 35 -1.01 3.92 14.68
C SER A 35 -0.48 3.58 16.06
N GLU A 36 -0.65 2.34 16.50
CA GLU A 36 -0.13 1.85 17.79
C GLU A 36 1.38 2.04 17.93
N ARG A 37 2.12 1.74 16.86
CA ARG A 37 3.58 1.92 16.87
C ARG A 37 3.98 3.40 16.92
N LEU A 38 3.31 4.25 16.14
CA LEU A 38 3.53 5.69 16.19
C LEU A 38 3.21 6.27 17.56
N GLU A 39 2.08 5.90 18.15
CA GLU A 39 1.66 6.34 19.47
C GLU A 39 2.64 5.94 20.56
N ARG A 40 3.12 4.71 20.52
CA ARG A 40 4.14 4.21 21.46
C ARG A 40 5.45 4.99 21.35
N LEU A 41 5.90 5.31 20.15
CA LEU A 41 7.15 6.06 19.91
C LEU A 41 6.99 7.55 20.21
N LEU A 42 5.81 8.13 19.94
CA LEU A 42 5.50 9.53 20.22
C LEU A 42 5.18 9.78 21.72
N GLY A 43 4.79 8.77 22.48
CA GLY A 43 4.26 8.92 23.84
C GLY A 43 2.92 9.66 23.90
N ARG A 44 2.20 9.80 22.78
CA ARG A 44 0.91 10.48 22.65
C ARG A 44 0.10 9.95 21.47
N PRO A 45 -1.20 10.22 21.38
CA PRO A 45 -2.02 9.82 20.24
C PRO A 45 -1.46 10.31 18.90
N ALA A 46 -1.54 9.45 17.89
CA ALA A 46 -1.10 9.75 16.52
C ALA A 46 -2.15 10.60 15.77
N THR A 47 -2.43 11.79 16.30
CA THR A 47 -3.38 12.75 15.74
C THR A 47 -2.75 14.13 15.59
N GLY A 48 -3.24 14.92 14.64
CA GLY A 48 -2.72 16.26 14.36
C GLY A 48 -1.31 16.29 13.74
N LEU A 49 -0.85 15.15 13.22
CA LEU A 49 0.47 15.03 12.60
C LEU A 49 0.42 15.38 11.11
N ARG A 50 1.55 15.86 10.60
CA ARG A 50 1.82 15.89 9.15
C ARG A 50 2.53 14.59 8.78
N ILE A 51 1.85 13.75 7.99
CA ILE A 51 2.32 12.39 7.65
C ILE A 51 2.58 12.31 6.14
N LEU A 52 3.71 11.73 5.76
CA LEU A 52 3.99 11.26 4.40
C LEU A 52 3.70 9.76 4.33
N ASP A 53 2.78 9.35 3.44
CA ASP A 53 2.49 7.95 3.12
C ASP A 53 3.19 7.59 1.82
N LEU A 54 4.34 6.91 1.93
CA LEU A 54 5.20 6.56 0.81
C LEU A 54 4.75 5.24 0.19
N GLY A 55 4.32 5.30 -1.09
CA GLY A 55 3.76 4.16 -1.80
C GLY A 55 2.31 3.89 -1.39
N CYS A 56 1.49 4.93 -1.36
CA CYS A 56 0.11 4.85 -0.85
C CYS A 56 -0.80 3.87 -1.61
N GLY A 57 -0.41 3.45 -2.80
CA GLY A 57 -1.15 2.48 -3.63
C GLY A 57 -2.48 3.01 -4.16
N GLN A 58 -3.13 2.20 -4.97
CA GLN A 58 -4.32 2.59 -5.74
C GLN A 58 -5.58 2.89 -4.90
N ARG A 59 -5.67 2.40 -3.67
CA ARG A 59 -6.77 2.66 -2.73
C ARG A 59 -6.40 3.69 -1.67
N ALA A 60 -5.11 3.96 -1.52
CA ALA A 60 -4.53 4.84 -0.51
C ALA A 60 -5.09 4.59 0.90
N PRO A 61 -5.06 3.34 1.42
CA PRO A 61 -5.72 3.00 2.68
C PRO A 61 -5.12 3.75 3.87
N ALA A 62 -3.80 3.80 3.98
CA ALA A 62 -3.14 4.51 5.08
C ALA A 62 -3.39 6.02 4.98
N THR A 63 -3.22 6.63 3.81
CA THR A 63 -3.55 8.05 3.58
C THR A 63 -4.96 8.38 4.04
N LEU A 64 -5.96 7.57 3.62
CA LEU A 64 -7.36 7.76 3.97
C LEU A 64 -7.60 7.62 5.48
N LEU A 65 -7.14 6.54 6.08
CA LEU A 65 -7.45 6.21 7.47
C LEU A 65 -6.76 7.16 8.46
N PHE A 66 -5.51 7.53 8.21
CA PHE A 66 -4.82 8.52 9.02
C PHE A 66 -5.40 9.94 8.85
N GLN A 67 -5.90 10.29 7.65
CA GLN A 67 -6.63 11.55 7.48
C GLN A 67 -7.96 11.53 8.23
N LEU A 68 -8.71 10.42 8.21
CA LEU A 68 -9.93 10.26 9.01
C LEU A 68 -9.65 10.34 10.52
N ALA A 69 -8.45 9.97 10.97
CA ALA A 69 -8.02 10.11 12.35
C ALA A 69 -7.56 11.52 12.74
N GLY A 70 -7.70 12.50 11.83
CA GLY A 70 -7.41 13.91 12.12
C GLY A 70 -5.96 14.35 11.83
N ASN A 71 -5.26 13.61 10.97
CA ASN A 71 -3.91 13.97 10.51
C ASN A 71 -3.96 14.69 9.15
N GLN A 72 -2.90 15.44 8.83
CA GLN A 72 -2.63 15.96 7.49
C GLN A 72 -1.74 14.97 6.75
N VAL A 73 -2.30 14.25 5.79
CA VAL A 73 -1.57 13.17 5.12
C VAL A 73 -1.35 13.51 3.65
N THR A 74 -0.11 13.41 3.21
CA THR A 74 0.26 13.43 1.79
C THR A 74 0.64 12.00 1.38
N GLY A 75 -0.14 11.41 0.49
CA GLY A 75 0.18 10.11 -0.13
C GLY A 75 1.01 10.31 -1.39
N ILE A 76 2.02 9.49 -1.61
CA ILE A 76 2.78 9.48 -2.87
C ILE A 76 2.84 8.08 -3.47
N ASP A 77 2.85 8.01 -4.79
CA ASP A 77 3.02 6.76 -5.54
C ASP A 77 3.66 7.06 -6.90
N LEU A 78 4.32 6.07 -7.52
CA LEU A 78 4.86 6.19 -8.87
C LEU A 78 3.75 6.16 -9.94
N GLU A 79 2.64 5.50 -9.62
CA GLU A 79 1.46 5.45 -10.49
C GLU A 79 0.51 6.63 -10.21
N VAL A 80 -0.29 6.98 -11.21
CA VAL A 80 -1.39 7.92 -11.00
C VAL A 80 -2.51 7.22 -10.24
N VAL A 81 -2.78 7.70 -9.05
CA VAL A 81 -3.90 7.27 -8.20
C VAL A 81 -5.03 8.30 -8.32
N THR A 82 -6.23 7.86 -8.68
CA THR A 82 -7.39 8.77 -8.83
C THR A 82 -8.43 8.52 -7.74
N ALA A 83 -9.07 9.60 -7.34
CA ALA A 83 -10.05 9.58 -6.26
C ALA A 83 -11.42 9.00 -6.62
N GLY A 84 -11.67 8.53 -7.83
CA GLY A 84 -12.97 7.97 -8.15
C GLY A 84 -13.13 7.47 -9.59
N PRO A 85 -14.22 6.71 -9.84
CA PRO A 85 -14.56 6.24 -11.16
C PRO A 85 -15.02 7.39 -12.07
N GLY A 86 -14.88 7.23 -13.38
CA GLY A 86 -15.35 8.15 -14.39
C GLY A 86 -14.37 8.33 -15.53
N LEU A 87 -14.86 8.92 -16.63
CA LEU A 87 -14.09 9.07 -17.87
C LEU A 87 -12.79 9.88 -17.66
N GLY A 88 -12.84 10.95 -16.87
CA GLY A 88 -11.65 11.75 -16.58
C GLY A 88 -10.60 11.00 -15.79
N GLY A 89 -11.00 10.15 -14.81
CA GLY A 89 -10.11 9.27 -14.08
C GLY A 89 -9.50 8.21 -14.97
N PHE A 90 -10.32 7.56 -15.80
CA PHE A 90 -9.87 6.58 -16.78
C PHE A 90 -8.82 7.15 -17.74
N LEU A 91 -9.08 8.32 -18.34
CA LEU A 91 -8.16 8.96 -19.29
C LEU A 91 -6.81 9.34 -18.62
N LYS A 92 -6.84 9.85 -17.39
CA LYS A 92 -5.62 10.16 -16.63
C LYS A 92 -4.78 8.90 -16.37
N ILE A 93 -5.41 7.81 -15.92
CA ILE A 93 -4.71 6.55 -15.68
C ILE A 93 -4.20 5.96 -17.00
N ALA A 94 -5.00 5.98 -18.05
CA ALA A 94 -4.61 5.44 -19.36
C ALA A 94 -3.38 6.18 -19.93
N ALA A 95 -3.35 7.50 -19.83
CA ALA A 95 -2.24 8.31 -20.28
C ALA A 95 -0.95 8.10 -19.47
N ALA A 96 -1.06 7.87 -18.18
CA ALA A 96 0.09 7.78 -17.30
C ALA A 96 0.57 6.35 -17.02
N ASN A 97 -0.36 5.40 -16.90
CA ASN A 97 -0.10 4.03 -16.44
C ASN A 97 -0.47 2.98 -17.52
N GLY A 98 -1.00 3.40 -18.67
CA GLY A 98 -1.43 2.54 -19.76
C GLY A 98 -2.90 2.09 -19.69
N TYR A 99 -3.44 1.72 -20.87
CA TYR A 99 -4.86 1.38 -21.06
C TYR A 99 -5.31 0.17 -20.21
N GLU A 100 -4.51 -0.88 -20.15
CA GLU A 100 -4.81 -2.08 -19.40
C GLU A 100 -4.97 -1.78 -17.91
N ARG A 101 -4.08 -0.94 -17.36
CA ARG A 101 -4.15 -0.50 -15.95
C ARG A 101 -5.38 0.34 -15.70
N ALA A 102 -5.72 1.24 -16.62
CA ALA A 102 -6.94 2.05 -16.53
C ALA A 102 -8.20 1.18 -16.49
N LEU A 103 -8.30 0.19 -17.37
CA LEU A 103 -9.43 -0.74 -17.42
C LEU A 103 -9.57 -1.54 -16.13
N LYS A 104 -8.48 -2.17 -15.66
CA LYS A 104 -8.46 -2.92 -14.39
C LYS A 104 -8.86 -2.05 -13.20
N THR A 105 -8.37 -0.82 -13.15
CA THR A 105 -8.70 0.12 -12.07
C THR A 105 -10.16 0.53 -12.10
N THR A 106 -10.71 0.83 -13.29
CA THR A 106 -12.12 1.21 -13.43
C THR A 106 -13.05 0.06 -13.03
N VAL A 107 -12.78 -1.16 -13.50
CA VAL A 107 -13.55 -2.35 -13.09
C VAL A 107 -13.50 -2.54 -11.59
N ARG A 108 -12.34 -2.43 -10.97
CA ARG A 108 -12.21 -2.51 -9.52
C ARG A 108 -13.04 -1.45 -8.80
N GLN A 109 -12.93 -0.17 -9.22
CA GLN A 109 -13.65 0.95 -8.61
C GLN A 109 -15.17 0.82 -8.72
N MET A 110 -15.66 0.27 -9.82
CA MET A 110 -17.11 0.10 -10.03
C MET A 110 -17.68 -1.11 -9.31
N LEU A 111 -16.97 -2.23 -9.33
CA LEU A 111 -17.51 -3.52 -8.88
C LEU A 111 -17.09 -3.92 -7.46
N PHE A 112 -15.89 -3.57 -7.04
CA PHE A 112 -15.27 -4.11 -5.83
C PHE A 112 -15.00 -3.07 -4.74
N ASP A 113 -14.59 -1.86 -5.10
CA ASP A 113 -14.32 -0.79 -4.12
C ASP A 113 -15.56 -0.38 -3.30
N PRO A 114 -16.82 -0.46 -3.80
CA PRO A 114 -17.98 -0.21 -2.94
C PRO A 114 -18.13 -1.17 -1.76
N ALA A 115 -17.75 -2.45 -1.92
CA ALA A 115 -17.77 -3.42 -0.82
C ALA A 115 -16.64 -3.15 0.18
N TYR A 116 -15.45 -2.81 -0.33
CA TYR A 116 -14.31 -2.39 0.46
C TYR A 116 -14.63 -1.14 1.29
N ASP A 117 -15.18 -0.09 0.68
CA ASP A 117 -15.49 1.17 1.35
C ASP A 117 -16.60 1.02 2.40
N ARG A 118 -17.62 0.19 2.12
CA ARG A 118 -18.65 -0.13 3.10
C ARG A 118 -18.05 -0.79 4.33
N ARG A 119 -17.14 -1.78 4.13
CA ARG A 119 -16.49 -2.46 5.23
C ARG A 119 -15.60 -1.53 6.05
N LEU A 120 -14.85 -0.63 5.42
CA LEU A 120 -14.10 0.41 6.13
C LEU A 120 -15.01 1.36 6.91
N ALA A 121 -16.17 1.74 6.34
CA ALA A 121 -17.14 2.58 7.03
C ALA A 121 -17.68 1.90 8.30
N GLU A 122 -17.97 0.60 8.23
CA GLU A 122 -18.39 -0.20 9.39
C GLU A 122 -17.28 -0.25 10.46
N LEU A 123 -16.03 -0.50 10.07
CA LEU A 123 -14.91 -0.62 10.99
C LEU A 123 -14.53 0.71 11.65
N THR A 124 -14.66 1.82 10.92
CA THR A 124 -14.26 3.16 11.41
C THR A 124 -15.41 3.93 12.05
N GLY A 125 -16.67 3.54 11.82
CA GLY A 125 -17.85 4.33 12.16
C GLY A 125 -17.95 5.65 11.40
N LYS A 126 -17.17 5.83 10.31
CA LYS A 126 -17.08 7.08 9.55
C LYS A 126 -17.43 6.87 8.08
N ARG A 127 -17.93 7.93 7.43
CA ARG A 127 -18.13 7.92 5.98
C ARG A 127 -16.79 7.88 5.24
N ILE A 128 -16.63 6.92 4.37
CA ILE A 128 -15.43 6.79 3.53
C ILE A 128 -15.56 7.69 2.30
N SER A 129 -14.58 8.56 2.11
CA SER A 129 -14.48 9.42 0.92
C SER A 129 -13.01 9.69 0.60
N ARG A 130 -12.63 9.43 -0.62
CA ARG A 130 -11.29 9.77 -1.12
C ARG A 130 -11.21 11.16 -1.75
N ARG A 131 -12.35 11.88 -1.76
CA ARG A 131 -12.37 13.26 -2.25
C ARG A 131 -11.59 14.16 -1.30
N GLY A 132 -10.62 14.90 -1.86
CA GLY A 132 -9.79 15.82 -1.08
C GLY A 132 -8.58 15.18 -0.42
N LEU A 133 -8.27 13.91 -0.69
CA LEU A 133 -6.97 13.35 -0.33
C LEU A 133 -5.86 14.04 -1.14
N ASP A 134 -4.76 14.42 -0.48
CA ASP A 134 -3.56 14.90 -1.15
C ASP A 134 -2.71 13.70 -1.59
N ILE A 135 -2.91 13.28 -2.84
CA ILE A 135 -2.16 12.17 -3.43
C ILE A 135 -1.39 12.69 -4.64
N ARG A 136 -0.09 12.44 -4.67
CA ARG A 136 0.83 12.96 -5.68
C ARG A 136 1.60 11.83 -6.35
N ARG A 137 1.85 11.99 -7.66
CA ARG A 137 2.75 11.11 -8.41
C ARG A 137 4.18 11.57 -8.22
N LEU A 138 4.92 10.89 -7.34
CA LEU A 138 6.30 11.23 -6.98
C LEU A 138 7.15 9.98 -6.79
N SER A 139 8.47 10.14 -6.99
CA SER A 139 9.45 9.11 -6.63
C SER A 139 9.88 9.28 -5.17
N ALA A 140 10.05 8.17 -4.47
CA ALA A 140 10.59 8.14 -3.11
C ALA A 140 12.03 8.67 -3.00
N THR A 141 12.78 8.64 -4.11
CA THR A 141 14.19 9.07 -4.19
C THR A 141 14.38 10.53 -4.61
N GLN A 142 13.27 11.26 -4.80
CA GLN A 142 13.30 12.69 -5.16
C GLN A 142 11.99 13.35 -4.71
N LEU A 143 11.96 13.81 -3.48
CA LEU A 143 10.78 14.39 -2.85
C LEU A 143 10.82 15.94 -2.95
N PRO A 144 9.81 16.58 -3.58
CA PRO A 144 9.76 18.05 -3.73
C PRO A 144 9.22 18.74 -2.46
N PHE A 145 9.57 18.21 -1.29
CA PHE A 145 9.21 18.79 -0.01
C PHE A 145 10.43 19.45 0.63
N PRO A 146 10.24 20.56 1.35
CA PRO A 146 11.31 21.15 2.17
C PRO A 146 11.81 20.18 3.24
N ASP A 147 13.02 20.41 3.72
CA ASP A 147 13.57 19.72 4.87
C ASP A 147 12.66 19.87 6.09
N PHE A 148 12.64 18.87 6.95
CA PHE A 148 11.90 18.89 8.22
C PHE A 148 10.39 19.20 8.08
N THR A 149 9.75 18.68 7.03
CA THR A 149 8.34 18.92 6.72
C THR A 149 7.39 18.05 7.52
N PHE A 150 7.69 16.75 7.68
CA PHE A 150 6.77 15.76 8.21
C PHE A 150 7.11 15.36 9.66
N ASP A 151 6.07 15.15 10.46
CA ASP A 151 6.19 14.60 11.82
C ASP A 151 6.40 13.09 11.78
N ALA A 152 5.82 12.43 10.77
CA ALA A 152 6.00 11.01 10.56
C ALA A 152 6.04 10.67 9.06
N VAL A 153 6.79 9.62 8.73
CA VAL A 153 6.74 8.93 7.42
C VAL A 153 6.29 7.51 7.66
N ILE A 154 5.32 7.06 6.89
CA ILE A 154 4.83 5.68 6.90
C ILE A 154 4.98 5.07 5.51
N SER A 155 5.29 3.78 5.47
CA SER A 155 5.36 3.01 4.23
C SER A 155 5.03 1.55 4.50
N ASN A 156 4.25 0.92 3.63
CA ASN A 156 3.85 -0.46 3.79
C ASN A 156 4.01 -1.23 2.48
N ALA A 157 4.86 -2.26 2.48
CA ALA A 157 5.14 -3.12 1.34
C ALA A 157 5.56 -2.34 0.07
N VAL A 158 6.57 -1.46 0.20
CA VAL A 158 7.09 -0.63 -0.90
C VAL A 158 8.60 -0.75 -1.04
N PHE A 159 9.34 -0.81 0.06
CA PHE A 159 10.80 -0.78 0.05
C PHE A 159 11.39 -1.99 -0.69
N GLU A 160 10.74 -3.14 -0.69
CA GLU A 160 11.12 -4.30 -1.48
C GLU A 160 11.03 -4.08 -3.00
N HIS A 161 10.31 -3.05 -3.43
CA HIS A 161 10.16 -2.65 -4.83
C HIS A 161 11.06 -1.49 -5.25
N LEU A 162 11.83 -0.93 -4.33
CA LEU A 162 12.73 0.18 -4.63
C LEU A 162 14.06 -0.32 -5.18
N PRO A 163 14.49 0.13 -6.37
CA PRO A 163 15.82 -0.18 -6.89
C PRO A 163 16.94 0.59 -6.17
N ASN A 164 16.63 1.73 -5.58
CA ASN A 164 17.56 2.59 -4.84
C ASN A 164 16.98 2.86 -3.44
N VAL A 165 17.21 1.93 -2.52
CA VAL A 165 16.76 2.04 -1.12
C VAL A 165 17.47 3.18 -0.42
N ARG A 166 18.81 3.31 -0.60
CA ARG A 166 19.61 4.37 0.04
C ARG A 166 19.07 5.76 -0.32
N GLY A 167 18.86 6.04 -1.61
CA GLY A 167 18.30 7.33 -2.02
C GLY A 167 16.93 7.63 -1.45
N ALA A 168 16.10 6.60 -1.20
CA ALA A 168 14.83 6.79 -0.50
C ALA A 168 15.05 7.10 0.99
N VAL A 169 15.97 6.43 1.66
CA VAL A 169 16.32 6.69 3.09
C VAL A 169 16.85 8.11 3.26
N ASP A 170 17.73 8.57 2.38
CA ASP A 170 18.28 9.93 2.41
C ASP A 170 17.17 10.98 2.31
N GLU A 171 16.22 10.80 1.38
CA GLU A 171 15.06 11.68 1.24
C GLU A 171 14.12 11.64 2.44
N LEU A 172 13.86 10.46 3.01
CA LEU A 172 13.06 10.34 4.22
C LEU A 172 13.69 11.08 5.40
N THR A 173 14.99 10.89 5.61
CA THR A 173 15.75 11.56 6.67
C THR A 173 15.69 13.08 6.48
N ARG A 174 15.85 13.57 5.26
CA ARG A 174 15.79 14.99 4.95
C ARG A 174 14.42 15.62 5.23
N VAL A 175 13.33 14.93 4.84
CA VAL A 175 11.97 15.50 4.98
C VAL A 175 11.37 15.29 6.36
N LEU A 176 11.89 14.39 7.18
CA LEU A 176 11.46 14.21 8.57
C LEU A 176 11.95 15.36 9.45
N LYS A 177 11.09 15.82 10.33
CA LYS A 177 11.46 16.77 11.40
C LYS A 177 12.45 16.11 12.36
N ARG A 178 13.24 16.91 13.05
CA ARG A 178 14.05 16.42 14.17
C ARG A 178 13.13 15.79 15.23
N GLY A 179 13.41 14.55 15.62
CA GLY A 179 12.53 13.76 16.48
C GLY A 179 11.29 13.22 15.78
N GLY A 180 11.19 13.37 14.46
CA GLY A 180 10.15 12.73 13.64
C GLY A 180 10.35 11.21 13.57
N ILE A 181 9.28 10.49 13.24
CA ILE A 181 9.25 9.03 13.27
C ILE A 181 9.06 8.47 11.87
N CYS A 182 9.86 7.46 11.52
CA CYS A 182 9.67 6.67 10.33
C CYS A 182 9.18 5.26 10.71
N HIS A 183 8.05 4.82 10.14
CA HIS A 183 7.56 3.45 10.26
C HIS A 183 7.42 2.81 8.88
N ILE A 184 8.28 1.83 8.62
CA ILE A 184 8.35 1.12 7.34
C ILE A 184 8.13 -0.36 7.59
N ALA A 185 7.08 -0.93 6.98
CA ALA A 185 6.84 -2.36 6.93
C ALA A 185 7.31 -2.90 5.59
N ILE A 186 8.21 -3.88 5.62
CA ILE A 186 8.86 -4.45 4.44
C ILE A 186 8.57 -5.96 4.36
N HIS A 187 8.19 -6.44 3.19
CA HIS A 187 8.19 -7.86 2.90
C HIS A 187 9.60 -8.31 2.51
N LEU A 188 10.31 -8.91 3.46
CA LEU A 188 11.66 -9.39 3.21
C LEU A 188 11.68 -10.49 2.16
N PHE A 189 12.54 -10.37 1.14
CA PHE A 189 12.66 -11.39 0.10
C PHE A 189 12.94 -12.80 0.65
N PRO A 190 13.80 -13.01 1.67
CA PRO A 190 13.99 -14.33 2.27
C PRO A 190 12.82 -14.88 3.10
N SER A 191 11.73 -14.12 3.25
CA SER A 191 10.55 -14.61 3.99
C SER A 191 9.77 -15.67 3.21
N LEU A 192 8.88 -16.38 3.90
CA LEU A 192 8.06 -17.45 3.33
C LEU A 192 7.27 -17.01 2.09
N SER A 193 6.73 -15.79 2.10
CA SER A 193 5.95 -15.17 1.03
C SER A 193 6.70 -14.11 0.22
N GLY A 194 8.02 -13.98 0.42
CA GLY A 194 8.85 -12.93 -0.18
C GLY A 194 8.91 -12.93 -1.71
N GLY A 195 8.48 -14.01 -2.34
CA GLY A 195 8.33 -14.11 -3.81
C GLY A 195 7.09 -13.39 -4.36
N HIS A 196 6.26 -12.78 -3.54
CA HIS A 196 5.06 -12.03 -3.94
C HIS A 196 4.13 -12.82 -4.88
N HIS A 197 3.87 -14.10 -4.58
CA HIS A 197 2.95 -14.91 -5.36
C HIS A 197 1.54 -14.30 -5.36
N MET A 198 0.94 -14.12 -6.52
CA MET A 198 -0.37 -13.46 -6.68
C MET A 198 -1.51 -14.08 -5.87
N GLY A 199 -1.48 -15.40 -5.65
CA GLY A 199 -2.44 -16.12 -4.82
C GLY A 199 -2.24 -15.93 -3.32
N TRP A 200 -1.09 -15.38 -2.89
CA TRP A 200 -0.73 -15.21 -1.50
C TRP A 200 -0.76 -13.72 -1.09
N ALA A 201 -1.94 -13.13 -1.18
CA ALA A 201 -2.12 -11.70 -0.92
C ALA A 201 -2.09 -11.33 0.57
N PHE A 202 -2.28 -12.31 1.44
CA PHE A 202 -2.27 -12.15 2.90
C PHE A 202 -1.23 -13.11 3.48
N PRO A 203 0.01 -12.65 3.74
CA PRO A 203 1.12 -13.49 4.20
C PRO A 203 0.87 -14.23 5.51
N GLU A 204 -0.01 -13.71 6.35
CA GLU A 204 -0.44 -14.32 7.61
C GLU A 204 -1.39 -15.51 7.44
N GLN A 205 -1.93 -15.71 6.24
CA GLN A 205 -2.80 -16.85 5.93
C GLN A 205 -1.98 -18.07 5.50
N SER A 206 -2.66 -19.21 5.42
CA SER A 206 -2.04 -20.47 4.99
C SER A 206 -1.46 -20.36 3.57
N ILE A 207 -0.39 -21.11 3.33
CA ILE A 207 0.26 -21.21 2.03
C ILE A 207 -0.77 -21.64 0.97
N PRO A 208 -0.85 -20.97 -0.18
CA PRO A 208 -1.75 -21.37 -1.26
C PRO A 208 -1.42 -22.80 -1.76
N ALA A 209 -2.46 -23.57 -2.05
CA ALA A 209 -2.28 -24.92 -2.57
C ALA A 209 -1.43 -24.88 -3.86
N GLY A 210 -0.42 -25.77 -3.92
CA GLY A 210 0.46 -25.89 -5.08
C GLY A 210 1.63 -24.90 -5.14
N VAL A 211 1.76 -23.98 -4.19
CA VAL A 211 2.93 -23.11 -4.07
C VAL A 211 3.85 -23.64 -2.97
N PRO A 212 5.04 -24.17 -3.30
CA PRO A 212 5.97 -24.62 -2.27
C PRO A 212 6.45 -23.45 -1.40
N PRO A 213 6.67 -23.68 -0.09
CA PRO A 213 7.32 -22.70 0.76
C PRO A 213 8.67 -22.28 0.18
N TRP A 214 8.96 -20.97 0.16
CA TRP A 214 10.22 -20.43 -0.38
C TRP A 214 10.52 -20.83 -1.83
N ASP A 215 9.48 -21.03 -2.68
CA ASP A 215 9.68 -21.37 -4.09
C ASP A 215 10.61 -20.38 -4.81
N HIS A 216 10.48 -19.09 -4.53
CA HIS A 216 11.29 -18.00 -5.08
C HIS A 216 12.80 -18.09 -4.73
N LEU A 217 13.16 -18.80 -3.66
CA LEU A 217 14.56 -19.07 -3.27
C LEU A 217 15.10 -20.40 -3.78
N ARG A 218 14.27 -21.19 -4.46
CA ARG A 218 14.58 -22.54 -4.95
C ARG A 218 14.47 -22.58 -6.47
N GLU A 219 13.31 -23.02 -6.97
CA GLU A 219 13.04 -23.19 -8.39
C GLU A 219 12.43 -21.96 -9.05
N ASN A 220 11.85 -21.07 -8.24
CA ASN A 220 11.13 -19.85 -8.68
C ASN A 220 10.12 -20.11 -9.80
N ARG A 221 9.31 -21.16 -9.62
CA ARG A 221 8.27 -21.55 -10.59
C ARG A 221 7.17 -20.51 -10.75
N PHE A 222 7.01 -19.67 -9.74
CA PHE A 222 5.99 -18.62 -9.69
C PHE A 222 6.64 -17.25 -9.50
N PRO A 223 7.38 -16.73 -10.49
CA PRO A 223 8.09 -15.47 -10.39
C PRO A 223 7.12 -14.31 -10.15
N ALA A 224 7.54 -13.33 -9.37
CA ALA A 224 6.79 -12.10 -9.18
C ALA A 224 6.63 -11.34 -10.51
N HIS A 225 5.45 -10.72 -10.70
CA HIS A 225 5.20 -9.84 -11.83
C HIS A 225 5.64 -8.39 -11.60
N VAL A 226 6.31 -8.13 -10.47
CA VAL A 226 6.82 -6.83 -10.05
C VAL A 226 8.31 -6.94 -9.74
N TYR A 227 9.02 -5.82 -9.83
CA TYR A 227 10.42 -5.77 -9.41
C TYR A 227 10.54 -6.03 -7.90
N LEU A 228 11.50 -6.87 -7.52
CA LEU A 228 11.90 -7.12 -6.13
C LEU A 228 13.41 -6.92 -6.01
N ASN A 229 13.86 -6.11 -5.06
CA ASN A 229 15.28 -5.84 -4.85
C ASN A 229 16.04 -6.97 -4.15
N GLN A 230 15.32 -7.98 -3.66
CA GLN A 230 15.86 -9.21 -3.06
C GLN A 230 16.75 -8.98 -1.83
N LEU A 231 16.63 -7.82 -1.16
CA LEU A 231 17.42 -7.49 0.01
C LEU A 231 17.00 -8.32 1.24
N LYS A 232 17.98 -8.57 2.11
CA LYS A 232 17.82 -9.20 3.41
C LYS A 232 17.64 -8.14 4.50
N GLU A 233 17.25 -8.57 5.68
CA GLU A 233 17.14 -7.68 6.85
C GLU A 233 18.46 -6.93 7.13
N SER A 234 19.59 -7.64 7.07
CA SER A 234 20.92 -7.04 7.28
C SER A 234 21.26 -5.94 6.26
N ASP A 235 20.77 -6.06 5.02
CA ASP A 235 21.00 -5.06 3.99
C ASP A 235 20.16 -3.81 4.29
N TYR A 236 18.89 -3.97 4.64
CA TYR A 236 18.06 -2.85 5.08
C TYR A 236 18.61 -2.17 6.32
N ARG A 237 19.05 -2.92 7.35
CA ARG A 237 19.69 -2.33 8.54
C ARG A 237 20.86 -1.45 8.15
N ARG A 238 21.75 -1.92 7.29
CA ARG A 238 22.87 -1.12 6.80
C ARG A 238 22.43 0.17 6.11
N GLU A 239 21.36 0.13 5.28
CA GLU A 239 20.87 1.32 4.60
C GLU A 239 20.22 2.34 5.55
N PHE A 240 19.62 1.89 6.65
CA PHE A 240 18.96 2.75 7.64
C PHE A 240 19.88 3.22 8.77
N GLU A 241 20.96 2.47 9.09
CA GLU A 241 21.87 2.75 10.20
C GLU A 241 23.16 3.49 9.74
N ALA A 242 23.34 3.71 8.44
CA ALA A 242 24.57 4.27 7.88
C ALA A 242 24.70 5.81 8.03
N GLU A 243 23.99 6.43 8.99
CA GLU A 243 24.09 7.85 9.36
C GLU A 243 24.52 8.06 10.81
#